data_053d9bad6e95ec09c754723bd4299b4f
#
_entry.id   053d9bad6e95ec09c754723bd4299b4f
#
_cell.length_a   1.000
_cell.length_b   1.000
_cell.length_c   1.000
_cell.angle_alpha   90.00
_cell.angle_beta   90.00
_cell.angle_gamma   90.00
#
_symmetry.space_group_name_H-M   'P 1'
#
loop_
_entity.id
_entity.type
_entity.pdbx_description
1 polymer ?
#
loop_
_entity_poly.entity_id
_entity_poly.type
_entity_poly.pdbx_seq_one_letter_code
_entity_poly.pdbx_strand_id
1 'polypeptide(L)'
;MATFLMFGKYTAQAMQEMSPGRTQKVRDKVKELGGEVKAIYAVLGKKDLLLVVNLPGIEAAMKASLTLSKMTGISFTTSPALPVEEFDKLIGQV
;
A
#
# COMPACT_ATOMS: atom_id res chain seq x y z
N MET A 1 -0.59 2.58 15.12
CA MET A 1 -0.77 1.96 13.81
C MET A 1 0.55 1.51 13.22
N ALA A 2 0.52 0.53 12.36
CA ALA A 2 1.74 0.03 11.72
C ALA A 2 1.82 0.55 10.29
N THR A 3 3.04 0.69 9.79
CA THR A 3 3.30 1.14 8.42
C THR A 3 3.46 -0.08 7.50
N PHE A 4 2.83 -0.01 6.34
CA PHE A 4 2.94 -1.03 5.30
C PHE A 4 3.31 -0.38 3.98
N LEU A 5 4.15 -1.06 3.22
CA LEU A 5 4.49 -0.66 1.86
C LEU A 5 3.70 -1.56 0.90
N MET A 6 2.88 -0.97 0.06
CA MET A 6 2.07 -1.71 -0.91
C MET A 6 2.62 -1.43 -2.30
N PHE A 7 3.35 -2.39 -2.84
CA PHE A 7 3.89 -2.28 -4.19
C PHE A 7 2.86 -2.81 -5.17
N GLY A 8 2.51 -1.99 -6.16
CA GLY A 8 1.52 -2.32 -7.16
C GLY A 8 2.12 -2.60 -8.52
N LYS A 9 1.63 -3.65 -9.16
CA LYS A 9 1.96 -4.00 -10.54
C LYS A 9 0.68 -3.88 -11.35
N TYR A 10 0.70 -3.07 -12.41
CA TYR A 10 -0.48 -2.91 -13.25
C TYR A 10 -0.70 -4.14 -14.10
N THR A 11 -1.94 -4.61 -14.11
CA THR A 11 -2.42 -5.57 -15.09
C THR A 11 -2.84 -4.80 -16.35
N ALA A 12 -3.11 -5.51 -17.45
CA ALA A 12 -3.61 -4.86 -18.67
C ALA A 12 -4.90 -4.10 -18.37
N GLN A 13 -5.81 -4.70 -17.59
CA GLN A 13 -7.06 -4.07 -17.21
C GLN A 13 -6.82 -2.80 -16.38
N ALA A 14 -5.91 -2.87 -15.41
CA ALA A 14 -5.59 -1.72 -14.57
C ALA A 14 -5.02 -0.56 -15.37
N MET A 15 -4.22 -0.85 -16.40
CA MET A 15 -3.69 0.16 -17.30
C MET A 15 -4.80 0.86 -18.08
N GLN A 16 -5.78 0.10 -18.57
CA GLN A 16 -6.88 0.65 -19.35
C GLN A 16 -7.81 1.52 -18.52
N GLU A 17 -7.94 1.22 -17.24
CA GLU A 17 -8.84 1.92 -16.33
C GLU A 17 -8.14 3.00 -15.50
N MET A 18 -6.95 3.39 -15.90
CA MET A 18 -6.16 4.40 -15.19
C MET A 18 -6.88 5.75 -15.20
N SER A 19 -7.05 6.36 -14.03
CA SER A 19 -7.67 7.67 -13.91
C SER A 19 -7.31 8.31 -12.56
N PRO A 20 -7.35 9.66 -12.48
CA PRO A 20 -7.16 10.35 -11.20
C PRO A 20 -8.21 9.96 -10.15
N GLY A 21 -9.45 9.69 -10.59
CA GLY A 21 -10.52 9.27 -9.68
C GLY A 21 -10.23 7.96 -8.98
N ARG A 22 -9.49 7.05 -9.64
CA ARG A 22 -9.09 5.78 -9.03
C ARG A 22 -8.18 6.00 -7.83
N THR A 23 -7.26 6.96 -7.92
CA THR A 23 -6.36 7.29 -6.82
C THR A 23 -7.15 7.74 -5.59
N GLN A 24 -8.15 8.60 -5.79
CA GLN A 24 -8.99 9.05 -4.68
C GLN A 24 -9.78 7.90 -4.06
N LYS A 25 -10.28 6.98 -4.88
CA LYS A 25 -10.99 5.79 -4.38
C LYS A 25 -10.08 4.91 -3.52
N VAL A 26 -8.81 4.80 -3.88
CA VAL A 26 -7.83 4.06 -3.09
C VAL A 26 -7.66 4.72 -1.72
N ARG A 27 -7.50 6.04 -1.67
CA ARG A 27 -7.37 6.78 -0.41
C ARG A 27 -8.59 6.60 0.47
N ASP A 28 -9.77 6.71 -0.12
CA ASP A 28 -11.04 6.58 0.60
C ASP A 28 -11.19 5.18 1.19
N LYS A 29 -10.83 4.15 0.44
CA LYS A 29 -10.95 2.76 0.89
C LYS A 29 -10.00 2.47 2.05
N VAL A 30 -8.77 2.95 1.99
CA VAL A 30 -7.81 2.78 3.08
C VAL A 30 -8.32 3.45 4.35
N LYS A 31 -8.89 4.64 4.22
CA LYS A 31 -9.47 5.37 5.35
C LYS A 31 -10.65 4.60 5.94
N GLU A 32 -11.50 4.02 5.09
CA GLU A 32 -12.63 3.20 5.50
C GLU A 32 -12.18 1.98 6.30
N LEU A 33 -11.00 1.43 5.99
CA LEU A 33 -10.42 0.28 6.69
C LEU A 33 -9.70 0.67 7.99
N GLY A 34 -9.81 1.93 8.39
CA GLY A 34 -9.25 2.42 9.66
C GLY A 34 -7.82 2.92 9.56
N GLY A 35 -7.32 3.12 8.35
CA GLY A 35 -5.95 3.59 8.13
C GLY A 35 -5.89 4.91 7.40
N GLU A 36 -4.69 5.24 6.94
CA GLU A 36 -4.48 6.41 6.10
C GLU A 36 -3.36 6.16 5.09
N VAL A 37 -3.47 6.78 3.93
CA VAL A 37 -2.41 6.77 2.93
C VAL A 37 -1.46 7.92 3.25
N LYS A 38 -0.21 7.60 3.55
CA LYS A 38 0.82 8.62 3.83
C LYS A 38 1.41 9.17 2.55
N ALA A 39 1.60 8.35 1.54
CA ALA A 39 2.18 8.76 0.27
C ALA A 39 1.83 7.76 -0.81
N ILE A 40 1.77 8.23 -2.04
CA ILE A 40 1.61 7.39 -3.23
C ILE A 40 2.65 7.85 -4.24
N TYR A 41 3.44 6.90 -4.76
CA TYR A 41 4.45 7.18 -5.77
C TYR A 41 4.22 6.34 -7.01
N ALA A 42 4.35 6.95 -8.17
CA ALA A 42 4.51 6.21 -9.42
C ALA A 42 6.00 5.87 -9.52
N VAL A 43 6.32 4.62 -9.81
CA VAL A 43 7.71 4.16 -9.84
C VAL A 43 8.03 3.47 -11.16
N LEU A 44 9.31 3.41 -11.49
CA LEU A 44 9.81 2.69 -12.66
C LEU A 44 10.49 1.41 -12.21
N GLY A 45 10.52 0.41 -13.08
CA GLY A 45 11.19 -0.85 -12.81
C GLY A 45 10.20 -1.99 -12.73
N LYS A 46 10.44 -2.92 -11.79
CA LYS A 46 9.59 -4.11 -11.64
C LYS A 46 8.19 -3.78 -11.15
N LYS A 47 8.06 -2.71 -10.39
CA LYS A 47 6.77 -2.27 -9.88
C LYS A 47 6.39 -0.95 -10.51
N ASP A 48 5.10 -0.64 -10.50
CA ASP A 48 4.58 0.55 -11.15
C ASP A 48 4.11 1.60 -10.14
N LEU A 49 3.78 1.16 -8.93
CA LEU A 49 3.15 1.99 -7.91
C LEU A 49 3.65 1.61 -6.53
N LEU A 50 3.79 2.59 -5.66
CA LEU A 50 4.08 2.36 -4.26
C LEU A 50 3.13 3.19 -3.41
N LEU A 51 2.39 2.51 -2.53
CA LEU A 51 1.60 3.17 -1.49
C LEU A 51 2.30 2.97 -0.15
N VAL A 52 2.48 4.07 0.58
CA VAL A 52 2.93 4.02 1.96
C VAL A 52 1.71 4.28 2.81
N VAL A 53 1.28 3.29 3.59
CA VAL A 53 0.03 3.37 4.34
C VAL A 53 0.25 3.03 5.81
N ASN A 54 -0.55 3.63 6.68
CA ASN A 54 -0.66 3.23 8.07
C ASN A 54 -1.99 2.49 8.24
N LEU A 55 -1.94 1.33 8.88
CA LEU A 55 -3.11 0.50 9.11
C LEU A 55 -3.07 -0.04 10.54
N PRO A 56 -4.24 -0.40 11.12
CA PRO A 56 -4.28 -0.89 12.51
C PRO A 56 -3.45 -2.14 12.77
N GLY A 57 -3.32 -3.01 11.78
CA GLY A 57 -2.56 -4.23 11.95
C GLY A 57 -2.60 -5.09 10.71
N ILE A 58 -2.13 -6.32 10.83
CA ILE A 58 -1.94 -7.21 9.69
C ILE A 58 -3.27 -7.62 9.03
N GLU A 59 -4.34 -7.77 9.81
CA GLU A 59 -5.63 -8.12 9.24
C GLU A 59 -6.15 -7.01 8.33
N ALA A 60 -6.03 -5.74 8.78
CA ALA A 60 -6.41 -4.60 7.97
C ALA A 60 -5.54 -4.50 6.72
N ALA A 61 -4.25 -4.81 6.84
CA ALA A 61 -3.33 -4.81 5.70
C ALA A 61 -3.71 -5.87 4.66
N MET A 62 -4.09 -7.06 5.11
CA MET A 62 -4.55 -8.13 4.21
C MET A 62 -5.86 -7.73 3.52
N LYS A 63 -6.81 -7.18 4.28
CA LYS A 63 -8.05 -6.67 3.69
C LYS A 63 -7.80 -5.57 2.67
N ALA A 64 -6.91 -4.64 2.99
CA ALA A 64 -6.56 -3.56 2.08
C ALA A 64 -5.98 -4.11 0.78
N SER A 65 -5.04 -5.05 0.87
CA SER A 65 -4.41 -5.66 -0.31
C SER A 65 -5.46 -6.31 -1.21
N LEU A 66 -6.34 -7.12 -0.62
CA LEU A 66 -7.35 -7.83 -1.39
C LEU A 66 -8.40 -6.88 -1.96
N THR A 67 -8.89 -5.96 -1.14
CA THR A 67 -9.93 -5.02 -1.55
C THR A 67 -9.45 -4.09 -2.66
N LEU A 68 -8.25 -3.53 -2.50
CA LEU A 68 -7.70 -2.63 -3.49
C LEU A 68 -7.39 -3.36 -4.81
N SER A 69 -6.92 -4.60 -4.73
CA SER A 69 -6.69 -5.41 -5.93
C SER A 69 -7.99 -5.67 -6.69
N LYS A 70 -9.06 -6.04 -5.98
CA LYS A 70 -10.37 -6.25 -6.61
C LYS A 70 -10.92 -4.97 -7.23
N MET A 71 -10.76 -3.86 -6.52
CA MET A 71 -11.33 -2.58 -6.93
C MET A 71 -10.61 -1.98 -8.12
N THR A 72 -9.30 -2.16 -8.22
CA THR A 72 -8.47 -1.49 -9.23
C THR A 72 -7.92 -2.41 -10.32
N GLY A 73 -7.89 -3.71 -10.08
CA GLY A 73 -7.19 -4.65 -10.95
C GLY A 73 -5.67 -4.62 -10.79
N ILE A 74 -5.15 -3.79 -9.88
CA ILE A 74 -3.70 -3.73 -9.62
C ILE A 74 -3.33 -4.90 -8.72
N SER A 75 -2.21 -5.57 -9.03
CA SER A 75 -1.68 -6.65 -8.20
C SER A 75 -0.78 -6.03 -7.14
N PHE A 76 -1.13 -6.16 -5.86
CA PHE A 76 -0.37 -5.58 -4.75
C PHE A 76 0.45 -6.63 -4.02
N THR A 77 1.68 -6.25 -3.69
CA THR A 77 2.56 -6.96 -2.75
C THR A 77 2.72 -6.06 -1.55
N THR A 78 2.27 -6.50 -0.37
CA THR A 78 2.22 -5.67 0.83
C THR A 78 3.20 -6.19 1.87
N SER A 79 4.05 -5.31 2.38
CA SER A 79 5.07 -5.65 3.37
C SER A 79 5.00 -4.71 4.56
N PRO A 80 5.11 -5.23 5.79
CA PRO A 80 5.28 -4.34 6.94
C PRO A 80 6.64 -3.65 6.86
N ALA A 81 6.71 -2.45 7.41
CA ALA A 81 7.92 -1.65 7.39
C ALA A 81 8.11 -0.90 8.69
N LEU A 82 9.38 -0.73 9.08
CA LEU A 82 9.76 0.11 10.20
C LEU A 82 10.72 1.18 9.71
N PRO A 83 10.65 2.41 10.26
CA PRO A 83 11.73 3.36 10.04
C PRO A 83 13.05 2.76 10.49
N VAL A 84 14.13 3.08 9.77
CA VAL A 84 15.44 2.48 10.08
C VAL A 84 15.91 2.82 11.49
N GLU A 85 15.52 3.98 12.01
CA GLU A 85 15.86 4.39 13.36
C GLU A 85 15.28 3.44 14.42
N GLU A 86 14.06 2.96 14.19
CA GLU A 86 13.44 1.99 15.08
C GLU A 86 14.07 0.61 14.92
N PHE A 87 14.43 0.27 13.70
CA PHE A 87 15.14 -0.99 13.41
C PHE A 87 16.50 -1.00 14.11
N ASP A 88 17.21 0.12 14.07
CA ASP A 88 18.51 0.26 14.73
C ASP A 88 18.42 0.02 16.25
N LYS A 89 17.31 0.48 16.86
CA LYS A 89 17.07 0.21 18.28
C LYS A 89 16.88 -1.25 18.56
N LEU A 90 16.19 -1.98 17.67
CA LEU A 90 16.03 -3.42 17.80
C LEU A 90 17.37 -4.14 17.70
N ILE A 91 18.23 -3.73 16.77
CA ILE A 91 19.57 -4.31 16.61
C ILE A 91 20.36 -4.14 17.90
N GLY A 92 20.26 -2.99 18.57
CA GLY A 92 20.95 -2.74 19.83
C GLY A 92 20.48 -3.61 20.99
N GLN A 93 19.35 -4.31 20.85
CA GLN A 93 18.79 -5.17 21.88
C GLN A 93 19.09 -6.67 21.67
N VAL A 94 19.67 -7.04 20.55
CA VAL A 94 19.96 -8.46 20.23
C VAL A 94 21.42 -8.84 20.38
#